data_34f4139b3204b3d4514c8ad4c12a9969
#
_entry.id   34f4139b3204b3d4514c8ad4c12a9969
#
_cell.length_a   1.000
_cell.length_b   1.000
_cell.length_c   1.000
_cell.angle_alpha   90.00
_cell.angle_beta   90.00
_cell.angle_gamma   90.00
#
_symmetry.space_group_name_H-M   'P 1'
#
loop_
_entity.id
_entity.type
_entity.pdbx_description
1 polymer ?
#
loop_
_entity_poly.entity_id
_entity_poly.type
_entity_poly.pdbx_seq_one_letter_code
_entity_poly.pdbx_strand_id
1 'polypeptide(L)'
;MTVVTRFAPSPTGMLHIGGARTALFNYLFAKRHGGKFLLRVEDTDKARSTDEATQAILDGMSWLTLNADEEPVFQSKNAARHVECAEQMIANGKAFKCYATPEELQARREAGEAKRAQGKQEGLSEADRNGLLAEANELLAPYRSPWRDGGDPPVPDAPFTVRLRAPDDEEIAVSDHVQGDVTLKTREIDDLILLRADGTPTYMLAVVVDDHDMGVTHVIRGDDHFRNTFRQLPIFAAMGWDIPEFAHVPMIHGSDGAKLSKRHGALSTLAYRDMGYLPEAMNSYLVRLGWSHGDQEVFTLGEAAAVFDLAGINKAPGRLDLEKLGDVNAHFMRNTDAARLMALLEPEIEKLTTLDVGLTERLQHALPTLKERGQTLPELAESCRFLWDSNAENLNKKARKALREDGIKRLSELREALDGADSWTIEALQGVLDAYCAAHTLSMGQVGPPLRAALTGGLPAPDLAPVMYWLGRDEVLARIEKHLPATGR
;
A
#
# COMPACT_ATOMS: atom_id res chain seq x y z
N MET A 1 -23.72 -9.03 18.34
CA MET A 1 -22.86 -7.84 18.63
C MET A 1 -22.46 -7.24 17.27
N THR A 2 -22.46 -5.92 17.12
CA THR A 2 -22.04 -5.27 15.87
C THR A 2 -20.52 -5.43 15.75
N VAL A 3 -20.01 -5.84 14.58
CA VAL A 3 -18.57 -5.93 14.33
C VAL A 3 -17.97 -4.52 14.30
N VAL A 4 -16.90 -4.32 15.06
CA VAL A 4 -16.13 -3.07 15.06
C VAL A 4 -14.65 -3.44 14.87
N THR A 5 -14.06 -2.93 13.79
CA THR A 5 -12.64 -3.06 13.50
C THR A 5 -11.97 -1.69 13.52
N ARG A 6 -10.65 -1.67 13.59
CA ARG A 6 -9.88 -0.42 13.48
C ARG A 6 -8.57 -0.61 12.73
N PHE A 7 -8.18 0.40 11.97
CA PHE A 7 -6.80 0.60 11.56
C PHE A 7 -6.12 1.53 12.56
N ALA A 8 -4.93 1.16 13.04
CA ALA A 8 -4.24 1.87 14.11
C ALA A 8 -2.78 2.17 13.74
N PRO A 9 -2.55 3.10 12.78
CA PRO A 9 -1.20 3.44 12.35
C PRO A 9 -0.49 4.37 13.34
N SER A 10 0.84 4.17 13.53
CA SER A 10 1.70 5.15 14.18
C SER A 10 2.19 6.16 13.13
N PRO A 11 2.03 7.48 13.34
CA PRO A 11 2.39 8.51 12.37
C PRO A 11 3.90 8.82 12.41
N THR A 12 4.72 7.78 12.24
CA THR A 12 6.19 7.85 12.18
C THR A 12 6.73 7.84 10.76
N GLY A 13 5.84 7.91 9.77
CA GLY A 13 6.15 7.90 8.35
C GLY A 13 4.89 7.80 7.50
N MET A 14 5.07 7.71 6.18
CA MET A 14 3.97 7.62 5.23
C MET A 14 3.28 6.25 5.29
N LEU A 15 2.01 6.19 4.91
CA LEU A 15 1.27 4.93 4.78
C LEU A 15 1.91 4.07 3.68
N HIS A 16 2.56 2.98 4.08
CA HIS A 16 3.12 2.01 3.14
C HIS A 16 2.08 0.92 2.80
N ILE A 17 2.31 0.18 1.70
CA ILE A 17 1.35 -0.82 1.20
C ILE A 17 0.98 -1.91 2.22
N GLY A 18 1.87 -2.26 3.15
CA GLY A 18 1.56 -3.20 4.23
C GLY A 18 0.52 -2.64 5.20
N GLY A 19 0.65 -1.36 5.57
CA GLY A 19 -0.36 -0.64 6.36
C GLY A 19 -1.68 -0.49 5.59
N ALA A 20 -1.60 -0.11 4.32
CA ALA A 20 -2.77 0.00 3.45
C ALA A 20 -3.54 -1.32 3.32
N ARG A 21 -2.84 -2.47 3.17
CA ARG A 21 -3.48 -3.80 3.16
C ARG A 21 -4.17 -4.10 4.50
N THR A 22 -3.51 -3.77 5.61
CA THR A 22 -4.11 -3.97 6.94
C THR A 22 -5.36 -3.11 7.12
N ALA A 23 -5.33 -1.84 6.69
CA ALA A 23 -6.50 -0.96 6.67
C ALA A 23 -7.62 -1.55 5.80
N LEU A 24 -7.29 -2.01 4.58
CA LEU A 24 -8.24 -2.63 3.67
C LEU A 24 -8.91 -3.88 4.28
N PHE A 25 -8.16 -4.78 4.92
CA PHE A 25 -8.72 -5.98 5.53
C PHE A 25 -9.68 -5.65 6.69
N ASN A 26 -9.33 -4.66 7.53
CA ASN A 26 -10.23 -4.15 8.56
C ASN A 26 -11.51 -3.55 7.97
N TYR A 27 -11.37 -2.72 6.92
CA TYR A 27 -12.49 -2.13 6.20
C TYR A 27 -13.42 -3.19 5.60
N LEU A 28 -12.86 -4.14 4.85
CA LEU A 28 -13.64 -5.19 4.18
C LEU A 28 -14.38 -6.06 5.17
N PHE A 29 -13.73 -6.48 6.26
CA PHE A 29 -14.36 -7.30 7.29
C PHE A 29 -15.50 -6.56 7.99
N ALA A 30 -15.30 -5.30 8.36
CA ALA A 30 -16.38 -4.48 8.94
C ALA A 30 -17.56 -4.35 7.97
N LYS A 31 -17.30 -4.00 6.70
CA LYS A 31 -18.37 -3.83 5.69
C LYS A 31 -19.10 -5.15 5.38
N ARG A 32 -18.39 -6.28 5.33
CA ARG A 32 -18.98 -7.61 5.17
C ARG A 32 -20.05 -7.90 6.22
N HIS A 33 -19.81 -7.49 7.46
CA HIS A 33 -20.69 -7.77 8.60
C HIS A 33 -21.64 -6.62 8.95
N GLY A 34 -21.75 -5.58 8.11
CA GLY A 34 -22.56 -4.40 8.39
C GLY A 34 -22.13 -3.65 9.66
N GLY A 35 -20.85 -3.76 10.00
CA GLY A 35 -20.24 -3.18 11.17
C GLY A 35 -19.57 -1.83 10.91
N LYS A 36 -18.67 -1.42 11.82
CA LYS A 36 -17.93 -0.16 11.76
C LYS A 36 -16.44 -0.38 11.54
N PHE A 37 -15.85 0.42 10.66
CA PHE A 37 -14.42 0.56 10.47
C PHE A 37 -13.96 1.89 11.06
N LEU A 38 -13.05 1.85 12.04
CA LEU A 38 -12.56 3.00 12.77
C LEU A 38 -11.09 3.28 12.45
N LEU A 39 -10.65 4.51 12.71
CA LEU A 39 -9.25 4.92 12.59
C LEU A 39 -8.76 5.44 13.94
N ARG A 40 -7.61 4.91 14.41
CA ARG A 40 -6.90 5.43 15.58
C ARG A 40 -5.47 5.78 15.19
N VAL A 41 -5.07 7.01 15.43
CA VAL A 41 -3.70 7.48 15.23
C VAL A 41 -2.91 7.25 16.53
N GLU A 42 -1.88 6.41 16.46
CA GLU A 42 -1.05 6.04 17.62
C GLU A 42 0.15 7.01 17.75
N ASP A 43 -0.15 8.23 18.20
CA ASP A 43 0.75 9.38 18.30
C ASP A 43 1.34 9.59 19.72
N THR A 44 1.42 8.55 20.54
CA THR A 44 1.97 8.61 21.91
C THR A 44 3.47 8.88 21.93
N ASP A 45 4.22 8.55 20.88
CA ASP A 45 5.64 8.90 20.74
C ASP A 45 5.77 10.25 20.02
N LYS A 46 5.67 11.33 20.80
CA LYS A 46 5.73 12.71 20.29
C LYS A 46 7.03 13.05 19.55
N ALA A 47 8.13 12.34 19.84
CA ALA A 47 9.42 12.61 19.19
C ALA A 47 9.45 12.11 17.73
N ARG A 48 8.67 11.08 17.40
CA ARG A 48 8.61 10.47 16.07
C ARG A 48 7.32 10.74 15.33
N SER A 49 6.29 11.21 16.00
CA SER A 49 4.98 11.53 15.40
C SER A 49 4.96 12.94 14.85
N THR A 50 4.59 13.12 13.60
CA THR A 50 4.46 14.44 12.96
C THR A 50 3.09 14.62 12.33
N ASP A 51 2.64 15.89 12.24
CA ASP A 51 1.37 16.23 11.60
C ASP A 51 1.40 15.88 10.10
N GLU A 52 2.54 16.05 9.44
CA GLU A 52 2.72 15.70 8.03
C GLU A 52 2.57 14.18 7.80
N ALA A 53 3.12 13.35 8.71
CA ALA A 53 2.95 11.91 8.61
C ALA A 53 1.49 11.49 8.87
N THR A 54 0.82 12.15 9.80
CA THR A 54 -0.61 11.95 10.06
C THR A 54 -1.43 12.28 8.82
N GLN A 55 -1.20 13.47 8.22
CA GLN A 55 -1.92 13.89 7.02
C GLN A 55 -1.65 12.94 5.84
N ALA A 56 -0.40 12.50 5.65
CA ALA A 56 -0.05 11.54 4.59
C ALA A 56 -0.75 10.18 4.75
N ILE A 57 -1.01 9.74 5.99
CA ILE A 57 -1.82 8.53 6.26
C ILE A 57 -3.28 8.77 5.85
N LEU A 58 -3.86 9.90 6.27
CA LEU A 58 -5.25 10.27 5.94
C LEU A 58 -5.45 10.41 4.42
N ASP A 59 -4.52 11.09 3.74
CA ASP A 59 -4.56 11.26 2.28
C ASP A 59 -4.44 9.91 1.56
N GLY A 60 -3.57 9.02 2.03
CA GLY A 60 -3.42 7.68 1.47
C GLY A 60 -4.67 6.82 1.64
N MET A 61 -5.32 6.87 2.78
CA MET A 61 -6.59 6.18 3.04
C MET A 61 -7.73 6.79 2.20
N SER A 62 -7.81 8.10 2.13
CA SER A 62 -8.79 8.82 1.31
C SER A 62 -8.64 8.47 -0.18
N TRP A 63 -7.41 8.44 -0.69
CA TRP A 63 -7.14 8.03 -2.07
C TRP A 63 -7.60 6.61 -2.35
N LEU A 64 -7.38 5.66 -1.40
CA LEU A 64 -7.87 4.28 -1.49
C LEU A 64 -9.37 4.15 -1.21
N THR A 65 -10.08 5.24 -0.89
CA THR A 65 -11.51 5.23 -0.49
C THR A 65 -11.80 4.38 0.75
N LEU A 66 -10.82 4.22 1.64
CA LEU A 66 -10.93 3.50 2.90
C LEU A 66 -11.28 4.46 4.04
N ASN A 67 -12.44 5.12 3.93
CA ASN A 67 -12.89 6.11 4.90
C ASN A 67 -13.40 5.42 6.17
N ALA A 68 -12.95 5.92 7.34
CA ALA A 68 -13.48 5.51 8.62
C ALA A 68 -14.94 5.97 8.79
N ASP A 69 -15.72 5.20 9.55
CA ASP A 69 -17.14 5.50 9.79
C ASP A 69 -17.34 6.59 10.87
N GLU A 70 -16.29 6.93 11.62
CA GLU A 70 -16.29 7.96 12.67
C GLU A 70 -15.01 8.80 12.58
N GLU A 71 -14.98 9.93 13.28
CA GLU A 71 -13.78 10.80 13.37
C GLU A 71 -12.58 10.02 13.94
N PRO A 72 -11.36 10.28 13.44
CA PRO A 72 -10.17 9.62 13.92
C PRO A 72 -9.90 9.87 15.41
N VAL A 73 -9.62 8.81 16.15
CA VAL A 73 -9.20 8.88 17.55
C VAL A 73 -7.67 9.08 17.61
N PHE A 74 -7.21 10.05 18.40
CA PHE A 74 -5.79 10.31 18.65
C PHE A 74 -5.41 9.82 20.04
N GLN A 75 -4.48 8.86 20.15
CA GLN A 75 -4.08 8.27 21.44
C GLN A 75 -3.53 9.31 22.41
N SER A 76 -2.78 10.29 21.93
CA SER A 76 -2.24 11.36 22.78
C SER A 76 -3.31 12.18 23.52
N LYS A 77 -4.51 12.27 22.95
CA LYS A 77 -5.64 12.97 23.57
C LYS A 77 -6.31 12.17 24.70
N ASN A 78 -6.09 10.84 24.73
CA ASN A 78 -6.67 9.94 25.72
C ASN A 78 -5.73 9.64 26.89
N ALA A 79 -4.57 10.32 27.00
CA ALA A 79 -3.56 10.03 28.01
C ALA A 79 -4.10 10.04 29.46
N ALA A 80 -5.03 10.94 29.79
CA ALA A 80 -5.67 11.00 31.10
C ALA A 80 -6.48 9.73 31.38
N ARG A 81 -7.19 9.19 30.40
CA ARG A 81 -7.96 7.95 30.51
C ARG A 81 -7.06 6.73 30.71
N HIS A 82 -5.92 6.70 30.04
CA HIS A 82 -4.92 5.64 30.22
C HIS A 82 -4.35 5.66 31.64
N VAL A 83 -4.07 6.84 32.21
CA VAL A 83 -3.61 6.99 33.60
C VAL A 83 -4.69 6.53 34.57
N GLU A 84 -5.94 6.95 34.39
CA GLU A 84 -7.07 6.52 35.21
C GLU A 84 -7.19 4.99 35.27
N CYS A 85 -7.08 4.31 34.13
CA CYS A 85 -7.12 2.83 34.07
C CYS A 85 -5.93 2.20 34.83
N ALA A 86 -4.73 2.75 34.71
CA ALA A 86 -3.58 2.26 35.47
C ALA A 86 -3.76 2.45 36.99
N GLU A 87 -4.31 3.57 37.43
CA GLU A 87 -4.63 3.84 38.85
C GLU A 87 -5.72 2.88 39.36
N GLN A 88 -6.73 2.63 38.57
CA GLN A 88 -7.77 1.63 38.90
C GLN A 88 -7.17 0.23 39.05
N MET A 89 -6.23 -0.17 38.18
CA MET A 89 -5.52 -1.45 38.32
C MET A 89 -4.66 -1.49 39.60
N ILE A 90 -4.03 -0.40 40.02
CA ILE A 90 -3.31 -0.32 41.30
C ILE A 90 -4.30 -0.52 42.46
N ALA A 91 -5.42 0.21 42.44
CA ALA A 91 -6.43 0.12 43.52
C ALA A 91 -7.00 -1.30 43.66
N ASN A 92 -7.11 -2.04 42.57
CA ASN A 92 -7.61 -3.42 42.53
C ASN A 92 -6.49 -4.48 42.74
N GLY A 93 -5.24 -4.07 43.04
CA GLY A 93 -4.10 -4.97 43.27
C GLY A 93 -3.65 -5.72 41.99
N LYS A 94 -4.04 -5.23 40.81
CA LYS A 94 -3.67 -5.79 39.49
C LYS A 94 -2.45 -5.10 38.88
N ALA A 95 -2.08 -3.95 39.42
CA ALA A 95 -0.85 -3.23 39.09
C ALA A 95 -0.19 -2.71 40.37
N PHE A 96 1.05 -2.29 40.28
CA PHE A 96 1.82 -1.80 41.42
C PHE A 96 2.86 -0.75 41.00
N LYS A 97 3.33 0.05 41.96
CA LYS A 97 4.44 0.98 41.78
C LYS A 97 5.76 0.23 41.85
N CYS A 98 6.60 0.40 40.85
CA CYS A 98 7.93 -0.22 40.79
C CYS A 98 9.01 0.86 40.75
N TYR A 99 9.93 0.82 41.70
CA TYR A 99 11.02 1.79 41.87
C TYR A 99 12.33 1.31 41.24
N ALA A 100 12.37 0.17 40.57
CA ALA A 100 13.55 -0.30 39.83
C ALA A 100 13.94 0.72 38.75
N THR A 101 15.20 1.12 38.75
CA THR A 101 15.72 2.09 37.78
C THR A 101 16.12 1.43 36.47
N PRO A 102 16.20 2.18 35.38
CA PRO A 102 16.73 1.67 34.11
C PRO A 102 18.14 1.08 34.25
N GLU A 103 18.99 1.71 35.09
CA GLU A 103 20.38 1.30 35.33
C GLU A 103 20.42 -0.06 36.04
N GLU A 104 19.59 -0.29 37.06
CA GLU A 104 19.48 -1.58 37.75
C GLU A 104 19.00 -2.70 36.80
N LEU A 105 18.03 -2.42 35.97
CA LEU A 105 17.54 -3.38 34.98
C LEU A 105 18.59 -3.70 33.92
N GLN A 106 19.35 -2.70 33.48
CA GLN A 106 20.42 -2.86 32.54
C GLN A 106 21.57 -3.66 33.15
N ALA A 107 21.98 -3.33 34.40
CA ALA A 107 23.02 -4.08 35.12
C ALA A 107 22.65 -5.57 35.31
N ARG A 108 21.37 -5.84 35.65
CA ARG A 108 20.85 -7.21 35.75
C ARG A 108 21.00 -7.96 34.42
N ARG A 109 20.66 -7.32 33.30
CA ARG A 109 20.77 -7.90 31.96
C ARG A 109 22.22 -8.17 31.58
N GLU A 110 23.11 -7.20 31.80
CA GLU A 110 24.55 -7.33 31.51
C GLU A 110 25.19 -8.44 32.33
N ALA A 111 24.84 -8.55 33.61
CA ALA A 111 25.30 -9.65 34.47
C ALA A 111 24.84 -11.02 33.93
N GLY A 112 23.60 -11.13 33.47
CA GLY A 112 23.07 -12.35 32.86
C GLY A 112 23.78 -12.72 31.56
N GLU A 113 24.03 -11.75 30.68
CA GLU A 113 24.77 -11.95 29.42
C GLU A 113 26.22 -12.36 29.68
N ALA A 114 26.89 -11.73 30.69
CA ALA A 114 28.25 -12.09 31.09
C ALA A 114 28.33 -13.53 31.61
N LYS A 115 27.39 -13.93 32.50
CA LYS A 115 27.34 -15.32 32.99
C LYS A 115 27.07 -16.32 31.87
N ARG A 116 26.21 -16.00 30.92
CA ARG A 116 25.92 -16.81 29.73
C ARG A 116 27.16 -16.96 28.84
N ALA A 117 27.93 -15.89 28.68
CA ALA A 117 29.21 -15.94 27.93
C ALA A 117 30.26 -16.77 28.66
N GLN A 118 30.40 -16.61 29.99
CA GLN A 118 31.29 -17.42 30.81
C GLN A 118 30.96 -18.93 30.70
N GLY A 119 29.66 -19.31 30.81
CA GLY A 119 29.22 -20.68 30.73
C GLY A 119 29.46 -21.35 29.36
N LYS A 120 29.79 -20.56 28.32
CA LYS A 120 30.18 -21.08 26.98
C LYS A 120 31.70 -21.28 26.80
N GLN A 121 32.53 -20.90 27.78
CA GLN A 121 33.98 -21.03 27.69
C GLN A 121 34.41 -22.49 27.73
N GLU A 122 35.49 -22.82 27.01
CA GLU A 122 36.11 -24.13 27.05
C GLU A 122 36.86 -24.37 28.39
N GLY A 123 36.91 -25.63 28.83
CA GLY A 123 37.65 -26.03 30.04
C GLY A 123 36.86 -25.98 31.35
N LEU A 124 35.58 -25.56 31.34
CA LEU A 124 34.70 -25.63 32.50
C LEU A 124 34.23 -27.05 32.80
N SER A 125 34.12 -27.42 34.09
CA SER A 125 33.41 -28.61 34.48
C SER A 125 31.91 -28.50 34.11
N GLU A 126 31.25 -29.65 33.91
CA GLU A 126 29.80 -29.67 33.59
C GLU A 126 28.97 -29.01 34.71
N ALA A 127 29.36 -29.19 35.97
CA ALA A 127 28.69 -28.60 37.11
C ALA A 127 28.82 -27.08 37.11
N ASP A 128 30.03 -26.53 36.85
CA ASP A 128 30.24 -25.07 36.80
C ASP A 128 29.53 -24.45 35.62
N ARG A 129 29.56 -25.09 34.46
CA ARG A 129 28.81 -24.65 33.28
C ARG A 129 27.32 -24.58 33.53
N ASN A 130 26.75 -25.65 34.12
CA ASN A 130 25.32 -25.69 34.41
C ASN A 130 24.94 -24.65 35.47
N GLY A 131 25.80 -24.42 36.49
CA GLY A 131 25.59 -23.34 37.48
C GLY A 131 25.57 -21.96 36.84
N LEU A 132 26.56 -21.63 36.01
CA LEU A 132 26.59 -20.33 35.30
C LEU A 132 25.41 -20.13 34.36
N LEU A 133 25.00 -21.16 33.65
CA LEU A 133 23.82 -21.08 32.76
C LEU A 133 22.50 -20.95 33.51
N ALA A 134 22.37 -21.59 34.68
CA ALA A 134 21.21 -21.47 35.53
C ALA A 134 21.07 -20.03 36.07
N GLU A 135 22.18 -19.46 36.60
CA GLU A 135 22.22 -18.06 37.06
C GLU A 135 21.95 -17.06 35.90
N ALA A 136 22.54 -17.34 34.72
CA ALA A 136 22.27 -16.52 33.53
C ALA A 136 20.79 -16.55 33.14
N ASN A 137 20.16 -17.74 33.16
CA ASN A 137 18.75 -17.89 32.81
C ASN A 137 17.85 -17.18 33.82
N GLU A 138 18.18 -17.17 35.11
CA GLU A 138 17.45 -16.41 36.15
C GLU A 138 17.54 -14.90 35.91
N LEU A 139 18.76 -14.38 35.65
CA LEU A 139 19.00 -12.97 35.39
C LEU A 139 18.36 -12.49 34.08
N LEU A 140 18.31 -13.33 33.06
CA LEU A 140 17.74 -13.03 31.74
C LEU A 140 16.25 -13.39 31.62
N ALA A 141 15.67 -14.03 32.64
CA ALA A 141 14.24 -14.32 32.67
C ALA A 141 13.41 -13.01 32.63
N PRO A 142 12.17 -13.08 32.16
CA PRO A 142 11.26 -11.95 32.22
C PRO A 142 11.25 -11.32 33.60
N TYR A 143 11.33 -10.00 33.63
CA TYR A 143 11.48 -9.28 34.89
C TYR A 143 10.23 -9.42 35.76
N ARG A 144 10.39 -10.02 36.96
CA ARG A 144 9.42 -10.02 38.06
C ARG A 144 9.93 -9.08 39.12
N SER A 145 9.20 -8.01 39.33
CA SER A 145 9.64 -6.93 40.24
C SER A 145 9.55 -7.36 41.69
N PRO A 146 10.56 -7.06 42.53
CA PRO A 146 10.45 -7.25 43.98
C PRO A 146 9.38 -6.36 44.63
N TRP A 147 8.93 -5.33 43.91
CA TRP A 147 7.92 -4.38 44.40
C TRP A 147 6.48 -4.89 44.19
N ARG A 148 6.28 -6.10 43.65
CA ARG A 148 4.95 -6.67 43.39
C ARG A 148 4.05 -6.75 44.61
N ASP A 149 4.61 -7.04 45.75
CA ASP A 149 3.87 -7.23 47.01
C ASP A 149 3.86 -5.94 47.88
N GLY A 150 4.21 -4.82 47.28
CA GLY A 150 4.31 -3.54 47.93
C GLY A 150 5.71 -3.28 48.53
N GLY A 151 5.83 -2.24 49.30
CA GLY A 151 7.05 -1.79 49.96
C GLY A 151 7.12 -0.26 49.98
N ASP A 152 7.86 0.26 50.95
CA ASP A 152 8.09 1.69 51.04
C ASP A 152 9.04 2.14 49.90
N PRO A 153 8.87 3.34 49.36
CA PRO A 153 9.80 3.87 48.37
C PRO A 153 11.23 3.97 48.96
N PRO A 154 12.29 3.71 48.16
CA PRO A 154 13.67 3.70 48.62
C PRO A 154 14.11 5.06 49.20
N VAL A 155 13.51 6.14 48.72
CA VAL A 155 13.61 7.50 49.27
C VAL A 155 12.27 8.20 49.12
N PRO A 156 11.96 9.24 49.94
CA PRO A 156 10.75 10.04 49.73
C PRO A 156 10.73 10.59 48.30
N ASP A 157 9.53 10.53 47.65
CA ASP A 157 9.30 11.02 46.28
C ASP A 157 10.14 10.34 45.19
N ALA A 158 10.61 9.10 45.45
CA ALA A 158 11.31 8.32 44.42
C ALA A 158 10.48 8.18 43.17
N PRO A 159 11.05 8.40 41.96
CA PRO A 159 10.34 8.15 40.71
C PRO A 159 10.00 6.67 40.58
N PHE A 160 8.82 6.37 40.05
CA PHE A 160 8.35 5.01 39.90
C PHE A 160 7.71 4.82 38.53
N THR A 161 7.74 3.59 38.05
CA THR A 161 6.90 3.14 36.92
C THR A 161 5.69 2.40 37.49
N VAL A 162 4.55 2.45 36.80
CA VAL A 162 3.44 1.56 37.12
C VAL A 162 3.59 0.28 36.25
N ARG A 163 3.58 -0.88 36.93
CA ARG A 163 3.69 -2.18 36.26
C ARG A 163 2.46 -3.02 36.49
N LEU A 164 2.06 -3.76 35.46
CA LEU A 164 1.06 -4.81 35.56
C LEU A 164 1.61 -5.94 36.44
N ARG A 165 0.80 -6.44 37.36
CA ARG A 165 1.09 -7.69 38.05
C ARG A 165 0.76 -8.86 37.11
N ALA A 166 1.75 -9.31 36.36
CA ALA A 166 1.57 -10.43 35.44
C ALA A 166 1.18 -11.71 36.23
N PRO A 167 0.27 -12.54 35.70
CA PRO A 167 -0.14 -13.81 36.36
C PRO A 167 1.06 -14.73 36.61
N ASP A 168 1.00 -15.52 37.68
CA ASP A 168 2.03 -16.50 38.03
C ASP A 168 1.58 -17.91 37.65
N ASP A 169 2.48 -18.68 37.07
CA ASP A 169 2.30 -20.12 36.71
C ASP A 169 0.95 -20.50 36.03
N GLU A 170 0.48 -19.60 35.19
CA GLU A 170 -0.71 -19.82 34.36
C GLU A 170 -0.33 -19.97 32.90
N GLU A 171 -1.31 -20.31 32.08
CA GLU A 171 -1.21 -20.34 30.62
C GLU A 171 -2.16 -19.30 30.02
N ILE A 172 -1.65 -18.53 29.06
CA ILE A 172 -2.47 -17.61 28.26
C ILE A 172 -2.62 -18.23 26.88
N ALA A 173 -3.87 -18.55 26.52
CA ALA A 173 -4.22 -19.06 25.20
C ALA A 173 -4.77 -17.91 24.33
N VAL A 174 -4.35 -17.89 23.08
CA VAL A 174 -4.87 -17.00 22.03
C VAL A 174 -5.40 -17.89 20.92
N SER A 175 -6.67 -17.74 20.59
CA SER A 175 -7.25 -18.31 19.38
C SER A 175 -7.24 -17.22 18.31
N ASP A 176 -6.37 -17.37 17.30
CA ASP A 176 -6.18 -16.39 16.23
C ASP A 176 -6.73 -16.93 14.93
N HIS A 177 -7.53 -16.13 14.23
CA HIS A 177 -8.20 -16.56 12.99
C HIS A 177 -7.21 -16.93 11.86
N VAL A 178 -5.96 -16.42 11.92
CA VAL A 178 -4.93 -16.69 10.90
C VAL A 178 -3.86 -17.61 11.44
N GLN A 179 -3.30 -17.32 12.62
CA GLN A 179 -2.19 -18.10 13.19
C GLN A 179 -2.66 -19.40 13.87
N GLY A 180 -3.94 -19.46 14.25
CA GLY A 180 -4.53 -20.59 14.99
C GLY A 180 -4.31 -20.47 16.50
N ASP A 181 -4.51 -21.58 17.21
CA ASP A 181 -4.39 -21.62 18.66
C ASP A 181 -2.94 -21.66 19.11
N VAL A 182 -2.55 -20.72 19.94
CA VAL A 182 -1.21 -20.63 20.52
C VAL A 182 -1.31 -20.35 22.01
N THR A 183 -0.54 -21.12 22.81
CA THR A 183 -0.50 -20.99 24.27
C THR A 183 0.91 -20.56 24.70
N LEU A 184 0.99 -19.61 25.62
CA LEU A 184 2.22 -19.12 26.23
C LEU A 184 2.13 -19.26 27.75
N LYS A 185 3.22 -19.72 28.40
CA LYS A 185 3.27 -19.76 29.85
C LYS A 185 3.54 -18.36 30.39
N THR A 186 2.82 -17.95 31.45
CA THR A 186 2.94 -16.60 32.02
C THR A 186 4.33 -16.30 32.57
N ARG A 187 5.13 -17.32 32.93
CA ARG A 187 6.56 -17.18 33.29
C ARG A 187 7.43 -16.58 32.16
N GLU A 188 6.93 -16.57 30.92
CA GLU A 188 7.59 -15.99 29.76
C GLU A 188 7.23 -14.50 29.55
N ILE A 189 6.37 -13.95 30.42
CA ILE A 189 5.89 -12.58 30.36
C ILE A 189 6.44 -11.82 31.58
N ASP A 190 6.97 -10.62 31.35
CA ASP A 190 7.42 -9.71 32.41
C ASP A 190 6.28 -8.96 33.09
N ASP A 191 6.57 -8.36 34.25
CA ASP A 191 5.71 -7.34 34.82
C ASP A 191 5.78 -6.08 33.95
N LEU A 192 4.85 -6.00 33.00
CA LEU A 192 4.81 -5.02 31.95
C LEU A 192 4.69 -3.60 32.50
N ILE A 193 5.49 -2.66 31.97
CA ILE A 193 5.32 -1.24 32.31
C ILE A 193 4.03 -0.73 31.64
N LEU A 194 3.11 -0.21 32.42
CA LEU A 194 1.88 0.46 31.99
C LEU A 194 2.08 1.96 31.86
N LEU A 195 2.64 2.60 32.93
CA LEU A 195 3.04 4.01 32.91
C LEU A 195 4.55 4.14 33.15
N ARG A 196 5.17 5.01 32.39
CA ARG A 196 6.57 5.41 32.59
C ARG A 196 6.72 6.29 33.82
N ALA A 197 7.95 6.54 34.26
CA ALA A 197 8.24 7.37 35.42
C ALA A 197 7.79 8.83 35.25
N ASP A 198 7.64 9.31 34.05
CA ASP A 198 7.07 10.63 33.73
C ASP A 198 5.54 10.65 33.69
N GLY A 199 4.89 9.53 34.04
CA GLY A 199 3.42 9.36 33.98
C GLY A 199 2.85 9.08 32.61
N THR A 200 3.66 9.01 31.56
CA THR A 200 3.15 8.74 30.21
C THR A 200 2.81 7.26 30.03
N PRO A 201 1.69 6.93 29.32
CA PRO A 201 1.30 5.55 29.07
C PRO A 201 2.26 4.88 28.06
N THR A 202 2.41 3.57 28.21
CA THR A 202 3.08 2.75 27.20
C THR A 202 2.09 2.34 26.10
N TYR A 203 2.63 1.98 24.93
CA TYR A 203 1.87 1.42 23.82
C TYR A 203 0.91 0.29 24.28
N MET A 204 1.39 -0.62 25.12
CA MET A 204 0.62 -1.80 25.55
C MET A 204 -0.66 -1.42 26.31
N LEU A 205 -0.57 -0.45 27.21
CA LEU A 205 -1.74 0.07 27.95
C LEU A 205 -2.67 0.85 27.02
N ALA A 206 -2.10 1.81 26.27
CA ALA A 206 -2.89 2.72 25.44
C ALA A 206 -3.74 1.94 24.39
N VAL A 207 -3.15 0.94 23.72
CA VAL A 207 -3.87 0.13 22.72
C VAL A 207 -5.05 -0.61 23.34
N VAL A 208 -4.88 -1.22 24.53
CA VAL A 208 -5.95 -2.00 25.18
C VAL A 208 -7.09 -1.10 25.65
N VAL A 209 -6.75 0.04 26.28
CA VAL A 209 -7.75 1.00 26.76
C VAL A 209 -8.55 1.58 25.59
N ASP A 210 -7.85 2.02 24.53
CA ASP A 210 -8.53 2.61 23.38
C ASP A 210 -9.34 1.56 22.61
N ASP A 211 -8.85 0.31 22.44
CA ASP A 211 -9.62 -0.75 21.80
C ASP A 211 -10.93 -1.04 22.57
N HIS A 212 -10.87 -1.03 23.92
CA HIS A 212 -12.05 -1.18 24.74
C HIS A 212 -13.02 0.01 24.62
N ASP A 213 -12.52 1.23 24.80
CA ASP A 213 -13.35 2.46 24.80
C ASP A 213 -13.96 2.75 23.41
N MET A 214 -13.28 2.32 22.32
CA MET A 214 -13.80 2.34 20.95
C MET A 214 -14.75 1.18 20.62
N GLY A 215 -14.95 0.23 21.54
CA GLY A 215 -15.81 -0.94 21.35
C GLY A 215 -15.30 -1.91 20.28
N VAL A 216 -13.98 -1.99 20.07
CA VAL A 216 -13.36 -2.87 19.08
C VAL A 216 -13.66 -4.33 19.41
N THR A 217 -14.27 -5.06 18.48
CA THR A 217 -14.60 -6.48 18.63
C THR A 217 -13.58 -7.40 17.94
N HIS A 218 -12.90 -6.91 16.91
CA HIS A 218 -11.91 -7.68 16.14
C HIS A 218 -10.65 -6.84 15.91
N VAL A 219 -9.51 -7.39 16.32
CA VAL A 219 -8.18 -6.80 16.16
C VAL A 219 -7.48 -7.48 14.98
N ILE A 220 -7.57 -6.87 13.80
CA ILE A 220 -6.89 -7.33 12.59
C ILE A 220 -5.63 -6.46 12.40
N ARG A 221 -4.42 -7.05 12.48
CA ARG A 221 -3.14 -6.33 12.43
C ARG A 221 -2.00 -7.21 11.91
N GLY A 222 -0.82 -6.64 11.70
CA GLY A 222 0.38 -7.38 11.29
C GLY A 222 0.82 -8.44 12.33
N ASP A 223 1.38 -9.55 11.85
CA ASP A 223 1.85 -10.66 12.68
C ASP A 223 3.10 -10.32 13.53
N ASP A 224 3.79 -9.23 13.22
CA ASP A 224 4.84 -8.66 14.06
C ASP A 224 4.32 -8.19 15.43
N HIS A 225 3.01 -7.97 15.57
CA HIS A 225 2.33 -7.68 16.84
C HIS A 225 1.77 -8.92 17.54
N PHE A 226 1.93 -10.12 16.99
CA PHE A 226 1.32 -11.33 17.57
C PHE A 226 1.74 -11.60 19.02
N ARG A 227 3.03 -11.44 19.34
CA ARG A 227 3.53 -11.59 20.71
C ARG A 227 3.00 -10.54 21.69
N ASN A 228 2.61 -9.37 21.20
CA ASN A 228 2.03 -8.32 22.04
C ASN A 228 0.67 -8.74 22.61
N THR A 229 -0.08 -9.58 21.91
CA THR A 229 -1.38 -10.09 22.35
C THR A 229 -1.28 -10.76 23.73
N PHE A 230 -0.28 -11.61 23.94
CA PHE A 230 -0.07 -12.29 25.22
C PHE A 230 0.24 -11.33 26.37
N ARG A 231 0.74 -10.14 26.11
CA ARG A 231 0.99 -9.08 27.08
C ARG A 231 -0.22 -8.16 27.28
N GLN A 232 -1.08 -8.07 26.26
CA GLN A 232 -2.29 -7.25 26.27
C GLN A 232 -3.45 -7.97 26.97
N LEU A 233 -3.59 -9.28 26.79
CA LEU A 233 -4.67 -10.06 27.42
C LEU A 233 -4.73 -9.92 28.95
N PRO A 234 -3.60 -9.94 29.70
CA PRO A 234 -3.64 -9.69 31.15
C PRO A 234 -4.15 -8.30 31.53
N ILE A 235 -4.04 -7.29 30.66
CA ILE A 235 -4.61 -5.96 30.90
C ILE A 235 -6.13 -6.01 30.77
N PHE A 236 -6.69 -6.64 29.73
CA PHE A 236 -8.13 -6.89 29.60
C PHE A 236 -8.68 -7.60 30.83
N ALA A 237 -8.01 -8.68 31.26
CA ALA A 237 -8.39 -9.46 32.44
C ALA A 237 -8.31 -8.63 33.73
N ALA A 238 -7.29 -7.79 33.91
CA ALA A 238 -7.12 -6.93 35.07
C ALA A 238 -8.22 -5.88 35.21
N MET A 239 -8.77 -5.43 34.07
CA MET A 239 -9.89 -4.48 34.01
C MET A 239 -11.26 -5.16 34.00
N GLY A 240 -11.34 -6.48 33.83
CA GLY A 240 -12.59 -7.22 33.67
C GLY A 240 -13.31 -6.91 32.36
N TRP A 241 -12.57 -6.57 31.30
CA TRP A 241 -13.11 -6.24 29.97
C TRP A 241 -13.21 -7.45 29.08
N ASP A 242 -14.17 -7.43 28.17
CA ASP A 242 -14.30 -8.44 27.13
C ASP A 242 -13.06 -8.40 26.22
N ILE A 243 -12.58 -9.57 25.84
CA ILE A 243 -11.42 -9.75 24.99
C ILE A 243 -11.91 -9.76 23.52
N PRO A 244 -11.35 -8.91 22.63
CA PRO A 244 -11.68 -8.96 21.20
C PRO A 244 -11.13 -10.22 20.53
N GLU A 245 -11.69 -10.58 19.38
CA GLU A 245 -11.13 -11.60 18.51
C GLU A 245 -9.89 -11.08 17.79
N PHE A 246 -8.93 -11.98 17.47
CA PHE A 246 -7.65 -11.60 16.86
C PHE A 246 -7.44 -12.27 15.51
N ALA A 247 -6.85 -11.50 14.57
CA ALA A 247 -6.37 -11.99 13.29
C ALA A 247 -5.03 -11.30 12.95
N HIS A 248 -3.94 -12.06 13.04
CA HIS A 248 -2.60 -11.55 12.75
C HIS A 248 -2.19 -11.90 11.32
N VAL A 249 -2.19 -10.89 10.46
CA VAL A 249 -1.96 -11.01 9.03
C VAL A 249 -0.45 -11.05 8.74
N PRO A 250 0.05 -12.04 7.99
CA PRO A 250 1.47 -12.14 7.65
C PRO A 250 2.00 -10.90 6.94
N MET A 251 3.28 -10.58 7.15
CA MET A 251 3.96 -9.47 6.50
C MET A 251 3.98 -9.62 4.99
N ILE A 252 4.16 -8.52 4.27
CA ILE A 252 4.44 -8.55 2.83
C ILE A 252 5.95 -8.66 2.63
N HIS A 253 6.36 -9.53 1.70
CA HIS A 253 7.74 -9.72 1.29
C HIS A 253 7.99 -9.17 -0.11
N GLY A 254 9.23 -8.85 -0.43
CA GLY A 254 9.67 -8.55 -1.78
C GLY A 254 9.66 -9.79 -2.68
N SER A 255 9.91 -9.60 -3.96
CA SER A 255 10.03 -10.70 -4.94
C SER A 255 11.16 -11.70 -4.58
N ASP A 256 12.19 -11.23 -3.87
CA ASP A 256 13.31 -12.05 -3.37
C ASP A 256 12.97 -12.86 -2.11
N GLY A 257 11.76 -12.73 -1.57
CA GLY A 257 11.32 -13.40 -0.34
C GLY A 257 11.82 -12.76 0.96
N ALA A 258 12.55 -11.64 0.91
CA ALA A 258 12.94 -10.87 2.10
C ALA A 258 11.80 -9.95 2.55
N LYS A 259 11.82 -9.54 3.82
CA LYS A 259 10.88 -8.52 4.32
C LYS A 259 10.91 -7.28 3.42
N LEU A 260 9.74 -6.81 3.02
CA LEU A 260 9.58 -5.66 2.15
C LEU A 260 10.31 -4.44 2.72
N SER A 261 11.11 -3.80 1.88
CA SER A 261 11.88 -2.59 2.22
C SER A 261 11.82 -1.58 1.07
N LYS A 262 12.29 -0.36 1.30
CA LYS A 262 12.30 0.71 0.27
C LYS A 262 12.94 0.26 -1.05
N ARG A 263 14.00 -0.56 -1.02
CA ARG A 263 14.66 -1.12 -2.22
C ARG A 263 13.82 -2.16 -2.98
N HIS A 264 12.78 -2.69 -2.35
CA HIS A 264 11.87 -3.68 -2.94
C HIS A 264 10.53 -3.04 -3.36
N GLY A 265 10.44 -1.71 -3.47
CA GLY A 265 9.20 -1.03 -3.80
C GLY A 265 8.26 -0.82 -2.61
N ALA A 266 8.76 -0.85 -1.35
CA ALA A 266 7.99 -0.41 -0.19
C ALA A 266 7.84 1.13 -0.24
N LEU A 267 7.15 1.59 -1.25
CA LEU A 267 6.82 2.99 -1.43
C LEU A 267 5.60 3.37 -0.57
N SER A 268 5.40 4.65 -0.39
CA SER A 268 4.14 5.14 0.17
C SER A 268 2.99 4.84 -0.80
N THR A 269 1.80 4.69 -0.24
CA THR A 269 0.58 4.49 -1.04
C THR A 269 0.40 5.60 -2.08
N LEU A 270 0.69 6.85 -1.70
CA LEU A 270 0.61 8.00 -2.60
C LEU A 270 1.65 7.97 -3.72
N ALA A 271 2.81 7.34 -3.51
CA ALA A 271 3.79 7.17 -4.58
C ALA A 271 3.25 6.27 -5.72
N TYR A 272 2.43 5.27 -5.41
CA TYR A 272 1.75 4.48 -6.45
C TYR A 272 0.72 5.31 -7.21
N ARG A 273 -0.02 6.19 -6.54
CA ARG A 273 -0.87 7.20 -7.20
C ARG A 273 -0.06 8.04 -8.20
N ASP A 274 1.08 8.56 -7.74
CA ASP A 274 1.96 9.43 -8.54
C ASP A 274 2.64 8.66 -9.70
N MET A 275 2.74 7.33 -9.60
CA MET A 275 3.13 6.42 -10.70
C MET A 275 1.97 6.12 -11.66
N GLY A 276 0.78 6.63 -11.40
CA GLY A 276 -0.40 6.48 -12.26
C GLY A 276 -1.21 5.20 -12.07
N TYR A 277 -1.12 4.58 -10.89
CA TYR A 277 -2.03 3.49 -10.51
C TYR A 277 -3.36 4.03 -10.02
N LEU A 278 -4.45 3.33 -10.36
CA LEU A 278 -5.79 3.65 -9.90
C LEU A 278 -6.04 3.08 -8.50
N PRO A 279 -6.82 3.76 -7.63
CA PRO A 279 -7.11 3.26 -6.29
C PRO A 279 -7.85 1.92 -6.30
N GLU A 280 -8.73 1.68 -7.27
CA GLU A 280 -9.42 0.41 -7.46
C GLU A 280 -8.44 -0.73 -7.75
N ALA A 281 -7.45 -0.48 -8.60
CA ALA A 281 -6.42 -1.46 -8.92
C ALA A 281 -5.56 -1.79 -7.69
N MET A 282 -5.18 -0.76 -6.93
CA MET A 282 -4.44 -0.95 -5.68
C MET A 282 -5.25 -1.76 -4.67
N ASN A 283 -6.52 -1.45 -4.45
CA ASN A 283 -7.37 -2.21 -3.54
C ASN A 283 -7.53 -3.67 -4.00
N SER A 284 -7.81 -3.90 -5.29
CA SER A 284 -7.93 -5.23 -5.87
C SER A 284 -6.65 -6.05 -5.73
N TYR A 285 -5.50 -5.45 -6.00
CA TYR A 285 -4.21 -6.09 -5.84
C TYR A 285 -3.88 -6.39 -4.36
N LEU A 286 -4.10 -5.42 -3.46
CA LEU A 286 -3.83 -5.57 -2.04
C LEU A 286 -4.70 -6.61 -1.37
N VAL A 287 -5.96 -6.77 -1.77
CA VAL A 287 -6.83 -7.81 -1.22
C VAL A 287 -6.30 -9.20 -1.58
N ARG A 288 -5.81 -9.39 -2.81
CA ARG A 288 -5.20 -10.65 -3.25
C ARG A 288 -3.81 -10.93 -2.64
N LEU A 289 -3.19 -9.93 -2.09
CA LEU A 289 -1.87 -10.03 -1.49
C LEU A 289 -1.96 -10.63 -0.07
N GLY A 290 -2.25 -11.92 -0.01
CA GLY A 290 -2.38 -12.71 1.22
C GLY A 290 -3.80 -13.13 1.58
N TRP A 291 -4.77 -12.93 0.69
CA TRP A 291 -6.14 -13.44 0.81
C TRP A 291 -6.60 -14.01 -0.53
N SER A 292 -7.50 -15.00 -0.49
CA SER A 292 -8.06 -15.60 -1.69
C SER A 292 -9.52 -16.02 -1.52
N HIS A 293 -10.27 -15.94 -2.61
CA HIS A 293 -11.65 -16.41 -2.70
C HIS A 293 -11.86 -17.09 -4.06
N GLY A 294 -11.87 -18.41 -4.06
CA GLY A 294 -11.91 -19.20 -5.30
C GLY A 294 -10.83 -18.79 -6.31
N ASP A 295 -11.21 -18.75 -7.58
CA ASP A 295 -10.32 -18.38 -8.70
C ASP A 295 -10.44 -16.90 -9.11
N GLN A 296 -11.21 -16.09 -8.40
CA GLN A 296 -11.38 -14.67 -8.74
C GLN A 296 -10.10 -13.89 -8.48
N GLU A 297 -9.59 -13.25 -9.54
CA GLU A 297 -8.31 -12.51 -9.53
C GLU A 297 -8.50 -11.01 -9.31
N VAL A 298 -9.60 -10.45 -9.77
CA VAL A 298 -9.89 -9.01 -9.71
C VAL A 298 -11.19 -8.77 -8.96
N PHE A 299 -11.17 -7.80 -8.05
CA PHE A 299 -12.31 -7.41 -7.22
C PHE A 299 -12.48 -5.90 -7.23
N THR A 300 -13.69 -5.43 -7.40
CA THR A 300 -14.05 -4.10 -6.92
C THR A 300 -14.10 -4.10 -5.40
N LEU A 301 -14.02 -2.92 -4.77
CA LEU A 301 -14.10 -2.81 -3.31
C LEU A 301 -15.41 -3.38 -2.75
N GLY A 302 -16.52 -3.20 -3.47
CA GLY A 302 -17.83 -3.73 -3.10
C GLY A 302 -17.91 -5.26 -3.21
N GLU A 303 -17.39 -5.84 -4.29
CA GLU A 303 -17.31 -7.30 -4.45
C GLU A 303 -16.43 -7.94 -3.37
N ALA A 304 -15.26 -7.34 -3.11
CA ALA A 304 -14.39 -7.81 -2.04
C ALA A 304 -15.10 -7.75 -0.68
N ALA A 305 -15.76 -6.64 -0.35
CA ALA A 305 -16.52 -6.50 0.89
C ALA A 305 -17.65 -7.53 1.01
N ALA A 306 -18.27 -7.93 -0.10
CA ALA A 306 -19.36 -8.92 -0.08
C ALA A 306 -18.89 -10.34 0.29
N VAL A 307 -17.62 -10.68 0.07
CA VAL A 307 -17.11 -12.06 0.23
C VAL A 307 -15.92 -12.19 1.18
N PHE A 308 -15.36 -11.08 1.67
CA PHE A 308 -14.16 -11.10 2.51
C PHE A 308 -14.40 -11.79 3.85
N ASP A 309 -13.55 -12.77 4.18
CA ASP A 309 -13.57 -13.48 5.43
C ASP A 309 -12.15 -13.70 5.96
N LEU A 310 -11.98 -13.72 7.29
CA LEU A 310 -10.68 -13.93 7.93
C LEU A 310 -10.11 -15.32 7.63
N ALA A 311 -10.98 -16.33 7.44
CA ALA A 311 -10.58 -17.68 7.08
C ALA A 311 -9.89 -17.78 5.69
N GLY A 312 -10.14 -16.81 4.80
CA GLY A 312 -9.47 -16.71 3.51
C GLY A 312 -8.06 -16.12 3.56
N ILE A 313 -7.60 -15.65 4.74
CA ILE A 313 -6.25 -15.07 4.89
C ILE A 313 -5.22 -16.21 4.96
N ASN A 314 -4.23 -16.15 4.08
CA ASN A 314 -3.15 -17.13 4.02
C ASN A 314 -2.17 -16.95 5.19
N LYS A 315 -1.65 -18.05 5.76
CA LYS A 315 -0.60 -18.02 6.79
C LYS A 315 0.78 -17.63 6.23
N ALA A 316 1.00 -17.81 4.94
CA ALA A 316 2.26 -17.47 4.28
C ALA A 316 2.30 -15.99 3.89
N PRO A 317 3.47 -15.34 3.96
CA PRO A 317 3.65 -13.97 3.48
C PRO A 317 3.30 -13.82 2.00
N GLY A 318 2.52 -12.78 1.67
CA GLY A 318 2.30 -12.37 0.29
C GLY A 318 3.58 -11.76 -0.30
N ARG A 319 3.82 -11.97 -1.60
CA ARG A 319 4.97 -11.40 -2.32
C ARG A 319 4.52 -10.27 -3.24
N LEU A 320 5.20 -9.14 -3.15
CA LEU A 320 4.95 -8.01 -4.04
C LEU A 320 5.44 -8.35 -5.45
N ASP A 321 4.53 -8.21 -6.42
CA ASP A 321 4.76 -8.37 -7.86
C ASP A 321 4.21 -7.15 -8.59
N LEU A 322 5.11 -6.30 -9.09
CA LEU A 322 4.76 -5.05 -9.78
C LEU A 322 4.23 -5.29 -11.20
N GLU A 323 4.64 -6.37 -11.86
CA GLU A 323 4.12 -6.74 -13.18
C GLU A 323 2.63 -7.10 -13.06
N LYS A 324 2.30 -7.96 -12.09
CA LYS A 324 0.90 -8.30 -11.80
C LYS A 324 0.07 -7.09 -11.38
N LEU A 325 0.65 -6.15 -10.61
CA LEU A 325 -0.03 -4.90 -10.26
C LEU A 325 -0.32 -4.06 -11.52
N GLY A 326 0.64 -3.98 -12.46
CA GLY A 326 0.46 -3.33 -13.76
C GLY A 326 -0.71 -3.94 -14.56
N ASP A 327 -0.80 -5.25 -14.62
CA ASP A 327 -1.89 -5.97 -15.32
C ASP A 327 -3.26 -5.69 -14.69
N VAL A 328 -3.32 -5.70 -13.35
CA VAL A 328 -4.55 -5.34 -12.61
C VAL A 328 -4.93 -3.88 -12.88
N ASN A 329 -3.97 -2.96 -12.91
CA ASN A 329 -4.22 -1.56 -13.22
C ASN A 329 -4.74 -1.36 -14.66
N ALA A 330 -4.10 -2.02 -15.63
CA ALA A 330 -4.57 -2.02 -17.00
C ALA A 330 -6.01 -2.54 -17.14
N HIS A 331 -6.38 -3.59 -16.38
CA HIS A 331 -7.76 -4.07 -16.33
C HIS A 331 -8.73 -2.97 -15.87
N PHE A 332 -8.44 -2.27 -14.79
CA PHE A 332 -9.31 -1.19 -14.28
C PHE A 332 -9.34 0.01 -15.23
N MET A 333 -8.20 0.41 -15.81
CA MET A 333 -8.15 1.48 -16.81
C MET A 333 -9.04 1.18 -18.02
N ARG A 334 -8.99 -0.04 -18.55
CA ARG A 334 -9.84 -0.48 -19.69
C ARG A 334 -11.34 -0.41 -19.37
N ASN A 335 -11.70 -0.71 -18.11
CA ASN A 335 -13.10 -0.72 -17.68
C ASN A 335 -13.57 0.62 -17.07
N THR A 336 -12.68 1.61 -16.97
CA THR A 336 -13.03 2.94 -16.49
C THR A 336 -13.83 3.69 -17.56
N ASP A 337 -14.85 4.41 -17.14
CA ASP A 337 -15.62 5.33 -17.98
C ASP A 337 -14.69 6.34 -18.68
N ALA A 338 -14.99 6.63 -19.95
CA ALA A 338 -14.15 7.47 -20.79
C ALA A 338 -13.96 8.90 -20.24
N ALA A 339 -15.01 9.50 -19.69
CA ALA A 339 -14.92 10.85 -19.14
C ALA A 339 -14.08 10.88 -17.86
N ARG A 340 -14.22 9.90 -16.97
CA ARG A 340 -13.39 9.75 -15.78
C ARG A 340 -11.94 9.46 -16.16
N LEU A 341 -11.71 8.57 -17.13
CA LEU A 341 -10.35 8.25 -17.58
C LEU A 341 -9.68 9.49 -18.18
N MET A 342 -10.41 10.29 -18.94
CA MET A 342 -9.92 11.58 -19.46
C MET A 342 -9.49 12.52 -18.34
N ALA A 343 -10.34 12.72 -17.33
CA ALA A 343 -10.02 13.59 -16.18
C ALA A 343 -8.79 13.10 -15.38
N LEU A 344 -8.58 11.78 -15.30
CA LEU A 344 -7.38 11.21 -14.67
C LEU A 344 -6.12 11.36 -15.54
N LEU A 345 -6.29 11.41 -16.86
CA LEU A 345 -5.19 11.48 -17.83
C LEU A 345 -4.73 12.92 -18.08
N GLU A 346 -5.62 13.92 -17.97
CA GLU A 346 -5.33 15.33 -18.18
C GLU A 346 -4.04 15.82 -17.48
N PRO A 347 -3.84 15.59 -16.16
CA PRO A 347 -2.62 16.01 -15.48
C PRO A 347 -1.34 15.35 -16.04
N GLU A 348 -1.45 14.12 -16.56
CA GLU A 348 -0.31 13.43 -17.17
C GLU A 348 0.01 13.97 -18.56
N ILE A 349 -1.00 14.32 -19.34
CA ILE A 349 -0.83 15.00 -20.64
C ILE A 349 -0.23 16.39 -20.45
N GLU A 350 -0.68 17.17 -19.47
CA GLU A 350 -0.18 18.52 -19.18
C GLU A 350 1.30 18.55 -18.79
N LYS A 351 1.87 17.45 -18.27
CA LYS A 351 3.31 17.28 -18.06
C LYS A 351 4.09 17.17 -19.37
N LEU A 352 3.43 16.78 -20.46
CA LEU A 352 4.05 16.49 -21.76
C LEU A 352 3.81 17.58 -22.81
N THR A 353 2.64 18.24 -22.73
CA THR A 353 2.23 19.27 -23.72
C THR A 353 1.13 20.17 -23.14
N THR A 354 0.82 21.26 -23.85
CA THR A 354 -0.34 22.10 -23.51
C THR A 354 -1.62 21.45 -24.04
N LEU A 355 -2.61 21.29 -23.16
CA LEU A 355 -3.91 20.75 -23.50
C LEU A 355 -4.82 21.89 -24.01
N ASP A 356 -5.05 21.93 -25.33
CA ASP A 356 -5.99 22.84 -25.97
C ASP A 356 -7.30 22.12 -26.34
N VAL A 357 -8.28 22.88 -26.84
CA VAL A 357 -9.60 22.34 -27.24
C VAL A 357 -9.44 21.27 -28.33
N GLY A 358 -8.60 21.50 -29.33
CA GLY A 358 -8.42 20.57 -30.44
C GLY A 358 -7.76 19.26 -30.00
N LEU A 359 -6.77 19.31 -29.09
CA LEU A 359 -6.16 18.12 -28.53
C LEU A 359 -7.13 17.37 -27.62
N THR A 360 -7.92 18.10 -26.82
CA THR A 360 -8.96 17.50 -25.98
C THR A 360 -9.97 16.69 -26.80
N GLU A 361 -10.46 17.25 -27.91
CA GLU A 361 -11.37 16.56 -28.83
C GLU A 361 -10.72 15.30 -29.45
N ARG A 362 -9.45 15.40 -29.89
CA ARG A 362 -8.69 14.25 -30.43
C ARG A 362 -8.58 13.14 -29.39
N LEU A 363 -8.23 13.48 -28.14
CA LEU A 363 -8.12 12.53 -27.05
C LEU A 363 -9.46 11.86 -26.73
N GLN A 364 -10.55 12.61 -26.65
CA GLN A 364 -11.88 12.06 -26.40
C GLN A 364 -12.28 11.01 -27.45
N HIS A 365 -11.96 11.24 -28.73
CA HIS A 365 -12.23 10.29 -29.79
C HIS A 365 -11.28 9.08 -29.79
N ALA A 366 -10.02 9.28 -29.41
CA ALA A 366 -8.98 8.25 -29.46
C ALA A 366 -8.97 7.36 -28.23
N LEU A 367 -9.28 7.91 -27.05
CA LEU A 367 -9.14 7.25 -25.76
C LEU A 367 -9.89 5.91 -25.63
N PRO A 368 -11.12 5.70 -26.17
CA PRO A 368 -11.78 4.41 -26.13
C PRO A 368 -10.96 3.27 -26.73
N THR A 369 -10.11 3.58 -27.72
CA THR A 369 -9.19 2.60 -28.35
C THR A 369 -7.81 2.59 -27.67
N LEU A 370 -7.30 3.76 -27.29
CA LEU A 370 -5.95 3.89 -26.75
C LEU A 370 -5.81 3.37 -25.32
N LYS A 371 -6.89 3.32 -24.52
CA LYS A 371 -6.86 2.81 -23.14
C LYS A 371 -6.39 1.35 -23.02
N GLU A 372 -6.34 0.62 -24.11
CA GLU A 372 -5.77 -0.74 -24.18
C GLU A 372 -4.22 -0.75 -24.15
N ARG A 373 -3.56 0.41 -24.28
CA ARG A 373 -2.14 0.51 -24.63
C ARG A 373 -1.21 0.92 -23.48
N GLY A 374 -1.72 1.14 -22.29
CA GLY A 374 -0.93 1.50 -21.12
C GLY A 374 -1.31 0.70 -19.90
N GLN A 375 -0.35 0.39 -19.06
CA GLN A 375 -0.57 -0.20 -17.75
C GLN A 375 -0.70 0.85 -16.64
N THR A 376 -0.24 2.08 -16.91
CA THR A 376 -0.33 3.23 -16.00
C THR A 376 -0.80 4.47 -16.74
N LEU A 377 -1.26 5.49 -16.01
CA LEU A 377 -1.69 6.77 -16.63
C LEU A 377 -0.55 7.46 -17.39
N PRO A 378 0.70 7.55 -16.88
CA PRO A 378 1.81 8.10 -17.66
C PRO A 378 2.11 7.31 -18.95
N GLU A 379 2.06 5.98 -18.90
CA GLU A 379 2.25 5.15 -20.10
C GLU A 379 1.14 5.39 -21.13
N LEU A 380 -0.10 5.51 -20.66
CA LEU A 380 -1.22 5.85 -21.53
C LEU A 380 -1.07 7.22 -22.15
N ALA A 381 -0.65 8.23 -21.36
CA ALA A 381 -0.35 9.57 -21.85
C ALA A 381 0.72 9.55 -22.95
N GLU A 382 1.84 8.85 -22.72
CA GLU A 382 2.91 8.72 -23.71
C GLU A 382 2.43 7.97 -24.97
N SER A 383 1.53 6.97 -24.83
CA SER A 383 0.94 6.27 -25.97
C SER A 383 0.04 7.16 -26.85
N CYS A 384 -0.48 8.24 -26.28
CA CYS A 384 -1.28 9.26 -26.99
C CYS A 384 -0.42 10.32 -27.70
N ARG A 385 0.90 10.36 -27.47
CA ARG A 385 1.81 11.42 -27.93
C ARG A 385 1.69 11.77 -29.39
N PHE A 386 1.46 10.80 -30.27
CA PHE A 386 1.30 11.04 -31.71
C PHE A 386 0.12 11.98 -32.04
N LEU A 387 -0.84 12.20 -31.13
CA LEU A 387 -1.99 13.08 -31.37
C LEU A 387 -1.58 14.57 -31.39
N TRP A 388 -0.48 14.95 -30.72
CA TRP A 388 0.03 16.33 -30.69
C TRP A 388 1.45 16.47 -31.25
N ASP A 389 2.24 15.40 -31.25
CA ASP A 389 3.63 15.43 -31.71
C ASP A 389 3.78 14.50 -32.92
N SER A 390 4.07 15.09 -34.09
CA SER A 390 4.41 14.32 -35.29
C SER A 390 5.80 13.70 -35.23
N ASN A 391 6.62 14.07 -34.24
CA ASN A 391 8.00 13.64 -34.08
C ASN A 391 8.86 13.80 -35.37
N ALA A 392 8.50 14.77 -36.21
CA ALA A 392 9.10 14.96 -37.54
C ALA A 392 10.59 15.24 -37.48
N GLU A 393 11.04 15.91 -36.41
CA GLU A 393 12.45 16.25 -36.21
C GLU A 393 13.29 15.07 -35.69
N ASN A 394 12.65 14.11 -35.02
CA ASN A 394 13.30 12.98 -34.36
C ASN A 394 12.85 11.60 -34.91
N LEU A 395 12.75 11.51 -36.24
CA LEU A 395 12.37 10.28 -36.92
C LEU A 395 13.24 9.08 -36.49
N ASN A 396 12.64 7.98 -36.15
CA ASN A 396 13.39 6.76 -35.88
C ASN A 396 13.96 6.14 -37.19
N LYS A 397 14.84 5.15 -37.07
CA LYS A 397 15.52 4.52 -38.23
C LYS A 397 14.52 3.93 -39.24
N LYS A 398 13.41 3.37 -38.80
CA LYS A 398 12.38 2.79 -39.68
C LYS A 398 11.63 3.88 -40.44
N ALA A 399 11.23 4.95 -39.74
CA ALA A 399 10.53 6.09 -40.33
C ALA A 399 11.43 6.77 -41.41
N ARG A 400 12.69 7.08 -41.07
CA ARG A 400 13.66 7.62 -42.07
C ARG A 400 13.82 6.72 -43.27
N LYS A 401 13.83 5.40 -43.10
CA LYS A 401 13.90 4.45 -44.24
C LYS A 401 12.64 4.50 -45.07
N ALA A 402 11.47 4.64 -44.46
CA ALA A 402 10.18 4.67 -45.16
C ALA A 402 9.99 5.97 -45.97
N LEU A 403 10.56 7.08 -45.51
CA LEU A 403 10.53 8.42 -46.16
C LEU A 403 11.67 8.64 -47.18
N ARG A 404 12.02 7.60 -47.94
CA ARG A 404 12.91 7.74 -49.12
C ARG A 404 12.10 8.07 -50.37
N GLU A 405 12.80 8.24 -51.53
CA GLU A 405 12.22 8.69 -52.79
C GLU A 405 10.87 8.04 -53.14
N ASP A 406 10.78 6.70 -53.15
CA ASP A 406 9.54 5.98 -53.39
C ASP A 406 8.46 6.25 -52.37
N GLY A 407 8.83 6.40 -51.06
CA GLY A 407 7.90 6.70 -49.99
C GLY A 407 7.35 8.13 -50.07
N ILE A 408 8.21 9.10 -50.44
CA ILE A 408 7.81 10.49 -50.63
C ILE A 408 6.88 10.61 -51.84
N LYS A 409 7.17 9.91 -52.95
CA LYS A 409 6.27 9.86 -54.12
C LYS A 409 4.87 9.35 -53.72
N ARG A 410 4.80 8.23 -53.03
CA ARG A 410 3.52 7.68 -52.53
C ARG A 410 2.79 8.63 -51.59
N LEU A 411 3.51 9.33 -50.69
CA LEU A 411 2.91 10.33 -49.82
C LEU A 411 2.28 11.48 -50.61
N SER A 412 2.94 11.95 -51.69
CA SER A 412 2.38 13.02 -52.54
C SER A 412 1.07 12.58 -53.20
N GLU A 413 1.04 11.37 -53.77
CA GLU A 413 -0.15 10.81 -54.42
C GLU A 413 -1.27 10.54 -53.39
N LEU A 414 -0.93 10.00 -52.23
CA LEU A 414 -1.88 9.79 -51.14
C LEU A 414 -2.45 11.08 -50.58
N ARG A 415 -1.65 12.15 -50.47
CA ARG A 415 -2.13 13.44 -50.06
C ARG A 415 -3.25 13.95 -50.92
N GLU A 416 -3.10 13.85 -52.27
CA GLU A 416 -4.13 14.25 -53.23
C GLU A 416 -5.40 13.38 -53.07
N ALA A 417 -5.25 12.06 -52.91
CA ALA A 417 -6.38 11.15 -52.69
C ALA A 417 -7.12 11.42 -51.38
N LEU A 418 -6.41 11.76 -50.29
CA LEU A 418 -6.97 12.09 -49.01
C LEU A 418 -7.65 13.49 -49.02
N ASP A 419 -7.07 14.44 -49.73
CA ASP A 419 -7.67 15.78 -49.86
C ASP A 419 -8.98 15.75 -50.63
N GLY A 420 -9.11 14.85 -51.63
CA GLY A 420 -10.32 14.61 -52.40
C GLY A 420 -11.34 13.70 -51.73
N ALA A 421 -11.14 13.25 -50.49
CA ALA A 421 -12.09 12.35 -49.82
C ALA A 421 -13.43 13.07 -49.49
N ASP A 422 -14.57 12.50 -49.89
CA ASP A 422 -15.89 13.06 -49.68
C ASP A 422 -16.30 13.13 -48.20
N SER A 423 -15.79 12.21 -47.37
CA SER A 423 -16.05 12.16 -45.91
C SER A 423 -14.79 11.77 -45.16
N TRP A 424 -14.74 12.18 -43.88
CA TRP A 424 -13.59 11.90 -42.99
C TRP A 424 -14.01 10.97 -41.85
N THR A 425 -14.38 9.72 -42.25
CA THR A 425 -14.70 8.62 -41.32
C THR A 425 -13.64 7.52 -41.43
N ILE A 426 -13.55 6.67 -40.42
CA ILE A 426 -12.58 5.54 -40.42
C ILE A 426 -12.76 4.68 -41.64
N GLU A 427 -14.02 4.35 -42.02
CA GLU A 427 -14.38 3.51 -43.15
C GLU A 427 -13.99 4.18 -44.50
N ALA A 428 -14.30 5.47 -44.63
CA ALA A 428 -13.93 6.23 -45.83
C ALA A 428 -12.40 6.33 -46.03
N LEU A 429 -11.69 6.61 -44.95
CA LEU A 429 -10.22 6.69 -44.93
C LEU A 429 -9.57 5.34 -45.26
N GLN A 430 -10.10 4.24 -44.71
CA GLN A 430 -9.66 2.90 -45.09
C GLN A 430 -9.94 2.64 -46.55
N GLY A 431 -11.12 3.02 -47.08
CA GLY A 431 -11.49 2.92 -48.48
C GLY A 431 -10.53 3.67 -49.42
N VAL A 432 -10.08 4.88 -49.04
CA VAL A 432 -9.07 5.64 -49.81
C VAL A 432 -7.74 4.87 -49.87
N LEU A 433 -7.29 4.32 -48.74
CA LEU A 433 -6.06 3.52 -48.72
C LEU A 433 -6.15 2.26 -49.58
N ASP A 434 -7.27 1.55 -49.51
CA ASP A 434 -7.50 0.31 -50.26
C ASP A 434 -7.60 0.61 -51.78
N ALA A 435 -8.31 1.67 -52.17
CA ALA A 435 -8.41 2.13 -53.53
C ALA A 435 -7.04 2.53 -54.12
N TYR A 436 -6.24 3.27 -53.31
CA TYR A 436 -4.89 3.63 -53.69
C TYR A 436 -4.00 2.38 -53.91
N CYS A 437 -4.06 1.42 -52.98
CA CYS A 437 -3.34 0.16 -53.12
C CYS A 437 -3.71 -0.61 -54.40
N ALA A 438 -5.00 -0.68 -54.67
CA ALA A 438 -5.52 -1.39 -55.85
C ALA A 438 -5.09 -0.69 -57.16
N ALA A 439 -5.23 0.63 -57.25
CA ALA A 439 -4.90 1.41 -58.46
C ALA A 439 -3.40 1.32 -58.84
N HIS A 440 -2.52 1.23 -57.80
CA HIS A 440 -1.08 1.16 -57.99
C HIS A 440 -0.49 -0.26 -57.90
N THR A 441 -1.32 -1.28 -57.72
CA THR A 441 -0.90 -2.68 -57.50
C THR A 441 0.10 -2.81 -56.36
N LEU A 442 -0.13 -2.07 -55.25
CA LEU A 442 0.70 -2.03 -54.02
C LEU A 442 0.00 -2.76 -52.89
N SER A 443 0.80 -3.23 -51.91
CA SER A 443 0.29 -3.74 -50.65
C SER A 443 0.30 -2.67 -49.55
N MET A 444 -0.53 -2.83 -48.54
CA MET A 444 -0.45 -1.95 -47.32
C MET A 444 0.93 -1.97 -46.66
N GLY A 445 1.69 -3.06 -46.81
CA GLY A 445 3.10 -3.11 -46.36
C GLY A 445 4.04 -2.13 -47.06
N GLN A 446 3.66 -1.64 -48.26
CA GLN A 446 4.42 -0.66 -49.06
C GLN A 446 3.88 0.77 -48.88
N VAL A 447 2.57 0.92 -48.64
CA VAL A 447 1.87 2.21 -48.51
C VAL A 447 1.84 2.71 -47.05
N GLY A 448 1.63 1.81 -46.10
CA GLY A 448 1.49 2.13 -44.69
C GLY A 448 2.72 2.71 -44.04
N PRO A 449 3.94 2.18 -44.23
CA PRO A 449 5.14 2.70 -43.56
C PRO A 449 5.46 4.16 -43.86
N PRO A 450 5.45 4.70 -45.08
CA PRO A 450 5.67 6.10 -45.31
C PRO A 450 4.58 7.00 -44.71
N LEU A 451 3.30 6.60 -44.82
CA LEU A 451 2.21 7.35 -44.23
C LEU A 451 2.31 7.38 -42.69
N ARG A 452 2.58 6.23 -42.06
CA ARG A 452 2.82 6.16 -40.63
C ARG A 452 4.00 7.02 -40.19
N ALA A 453 5.09 7.00 -40.96
CA ALA A 453 6.26 7.83 -40.67
C ALA A 453 5.93 9.31 -40.74
N ALA A 454 5.14 9.74 -41.73
CA ALA A 454 4.71 11.13 -41.83
C ALA A 454 3.78 11.56 -40.70
N LEU A 455 2.82 10.70 -40.33
CA LEU A 455 1.82 11.04 -39.32
C LEU A 455 2.34 11.00 -37.87
N THR A 456 3.26 10.08 -37.58
CA THR A 456 3.66 9.77 -36.20
C THR A 456 5.18 9.85 -35.96
N GLY A 457 6.00 10.10 -36.99
CA GLY A 457 7.46 10.11 -36.87
C GLY A 457 8.05 8.76 -36.41
N GLY A 458 7.24 7.70 -36.47
CA GLY A 458 7.61 6.37 -35.99
C GLY A 458 7.30 6.14 -34.51
N LEU A 459 6.53 7.00 -33.86
CA LEU A 459 5.94 6.73 -32.54
C LEU A 459 4.97 5.55 -32.65
N PRO A 460 4.84 4.74 -31.58
CA PRO A 460 3.85 3.67 -31.55
C PRO A 460 2.43 4.23 -31.72
N ALA A 461 1.70 3.74 -32.70
CA ALA A 461 0.33 4.17 -32.98
C ALA A 461 -0.52 2.99 -33.48
N PRO A 462 -1.86 3.06 -33.38
CA PRO A 462 -2.79 2.06 -33.94
C PRO A 462 -2.77 2.01 -35.48
N ASP A 463 -3.82 1.44 -36.06
CA ASP A 463 -4.02 1.42 -37.51
C ASP A 463 -4.19 2.83 -38.08
N LEU A 464 -3.84 2.99 -39.37
CA LEU A 464 -3.73 4.32 -39.99
C LEU A 464 -5.05 5.05 -40.13
N ALA A 465 -6.12 4.34 -40.49
CA ALA A 465 -7.42 4.97 -40.68
C ALA A 465 -7.97 5.62 -39.38
N PRO A 466 -7.95 4.93 -38.20
CA PRO A 466 -8.24 5.55 -36.93
C PRO A 466 -7.32 6.74 -36.59
N VAL A 467 -6.01 6.62 -36.81
CA VAL A 467 -5.06 7.69 -36.54
C VAL A 467 -5.38 8.93 -37.38
N MET A 468 -5.63 8.77 -38.69
CA MET A 468 -6.04 9.87 -39.55
C MET A 468 -7.36 10.52 -39.12
N TYR A 469 -8.35 9.70 -38.72
CA TYR A 469 -9.63 10.18 -38.23
C TYR A 469 -9.46 11.07 -37.01
N TRP A 470 -8.69 10.64 -36.00
CA TRP A 470 -8.45 11.42 -34.76
C TRP A 470 -7.64 12.69 -34.99
N LEU A 471 -6.66 12.65 -35.89
CA LEU A 471 -5.87 13.84 -36.24
C LEU A 471 -6.70 14.90 -36.97
N GLY A 472 -7.70 14.47 -37.73
CA GLY A 472 -8.48 15.36 -38.59
C GLY A 472 -7.78 15.65 -39.92
N ARG A 473 -8.57 16.10 -40.92
CA ARG A 473 -8.10 16.32 -42.30
C ARG A 473 -6.92 17.29 -42.37
N ASP A 474 -7.08 18.46 -41.79
CA ASP A 474 -6.08 19.54 -41.90
C ASP A 474 -4.72 19.12 -41.30
N GLU A 475 -4.73 18.47 -40.13
CA GLU A 475 -3.51 18.00 -39.48
C GLU A 475 -2.83 16.88 -40.27
N VAL A 476 -3.61 15.93 -40.80
CA VAL A 476 -3.05 14.84 -41.63
C VAL A 476 -2.36 15.40 -42.86
N LEU A 477 -3.03 16.29 -43.59
CA LEU A 477 -2.47 16.91 -44.79
C LEU A 477 -1.24 17.74 -44.45
N ALA A 478 -1.28 18.51 -43.38
CA ALA A 478 -0.15 19.32 -42.92
C ALA A 478 1.08 18.48 -42.53
N ARG A 479 0.84 17.32 -41.83
CA ARG A 479 1.93 16.41 -41.49
C ARG A 479 2.55 15.75 -42.70
N ILE A 480 1.76 15.36 -43.70
CA ILE A 480 2.26 14.80 -44.96
C ILE A 480 3.09 15.88 -45.70
N GLU A 481 2.59 17.11 -45.84
CA GLU A 481 3.23 18.22 -46.53
C GLU A 481 4.66 18.51 -46.02
N LYS A 482 4.88 18.39 -44.71
CA LYS A 482 6.22 18.60 -44.09
C LYS A 482 7.30 17.68 -44.65
N HIS A 483 6.93 16.56 -45.25
CA HIS A 483 7.86 15.57 -45.81
C HIS A 483 7.94 15.59 -47.34
N LEU A 484 7.13 16.42 -47.99
CA LEU A 484 7.17 16.57 -49.43
C LEU A 484 8.25 17.64 -49.83
N PRO A 485 8.87 17.50 -51.02
CA PRO A 485 9.74 18.52 -51.55
C PRO A 485 8.97 19.86 -51.64
N ALA A 486 9.59 20.95 -51.25
CA ALA A 486 9.01 22.27 -51.49
C ALA A 486 8.64 22.40 -52.98
N THR A 487 7.32 22.51 -53.27
CA THR A 487 6.86 22.82 -54.61
C THR A 487 7.46 24.14 -55.00
N GLY A 488 8.51 24.11 -55.85
CA GLY A 488 9.12 25.32 -56.37
C GLY A 488 8.05 26.21 -57.01
N ARG A 489 7.85 27.40 -56.42
CA ARG A 489 7.17 28.49 -57.10
C ARG A 489 8.07 29.09 -58.15
#